data_c30647dc6a04e76e0b00d3d42640cdc6
#
_entry.id   c30647dc6a04e76e0b00d3d42640cdc6
#
_cell.length_a   1.000
_cell.length_b   1.000
_cell.length_c   1.000
_cell.angle_alpha   90.00
_cell.angle_beta   90.00
_cell.angle_gamma   90.00
#
_symmetry.space_group_name_H-M   'P 1'
#
loop_
_entity.id
_entity.type
_entity.pdbx_description
1 polymer ?
#
loop_
_entity_poly.entity_id
_entity_poly.type
_entity_poly.pdbx_seq_one_letter_code
_entity_poly.pdbx_strand_id
1 'polypeptide(L)'
;MTELKNDRYLRALLRQPVDVTPVWMMRQAGRYLPEYKATRAQAGDFMSLCKNAELACEVTLQPLRRYPLDAAILFSDILTIPDAMGLGLYFEAGEGPRFTSSVKSKADVDKLPIPDPEQELGYVMNAVRTIRRELKGEVPLIGFSGSPWTLATYMVEGGSSKAFTVIKKMMYAEPQALHALLDKLAKSVTLYLNAQIKAGAQSVMIFDTWGGVLTGRDYQQFSLYYMHKIVDGLLRENEGRRVPVTLFTKGGGQWLEAMAETGCDALGLDWTTDIADARRRVGNKVALQGNMDPSMLYASAPRIEEEVATILAGFGQGEGHVFNLGHGIHQDVDPEHAGVFVEAVHRLSAPYHQ
;
A
#
# COMPACT_ATOMS: atom_id res chain seq x y z
N MET A 1 -25.42 -2.47 8.82
CA MET A 1 -23.96 -2.23 8.79
C MET A 1 -23.39 -2.55 10.16
N THR A 2 -22.31 -3.32 10.23
CA THR A 2 -21.65 -3.62 11.51
C THR A 2 -20.89 -2.37 11.95
N GLU A 3 -21.11 -1.93 13.19
CA GLU A 3 -20.41 -0.80 13.77
C GLU A 3 -18.90 -1.08 13.86
N LEU A 4 -18.07 -0.09 13.52
CA LEU A 4 -16.62 -0.19 13.62
C LEU A 4 -16.21 0.05 15.08
N LYS A 5 -15.63 -0.96 15.74
CA LYS A 5 -15.25 -0.92 17.14
C LYS A 5 -13.95 -0.17 17.39
N ASN A 6 -12.98 -0.28 16.50
CA ASN A 6 -11.70 0.41 16.55
C ASN A 6 -11.53 1.24 15.29
N ASP A 7 -11.65 2.54 15.40
CA ASP A 7 -11.51 3.48 14.29
C ASP A 7 -10.24 4.35 14.39
N ARG A 8 -9.29 3.98 15.28
CA ARG A 8 -8.04 4.74 15.49
C ARG A 8 -7.30 5.03 14.17
N TYR A 9 -7.15 4.01 13.33
CA TYR A 9 -6.46 4.14 12.06
C TYR A 9 -7.11 5.19 11.16
N LEU A 10 -8.43 5.14 10.99
CA LEU A 10 -9.15 6.10 10.17
C LEU A 10 -9.08 7.52 10.76
N ARG A 11 -9.22 7.65 12.08
CA ARG A 11 -9.14 8.93 12.76
C ARG A 11 -7.75 9.55 12.61
N ALA A 12 -6.69 8.77 12.78
CA ALA A 12 -5.32 9.27 12.63
C ALA A 12 -5.04 9.74 11.20
N LEU A 13 -5.52 9.02 10.19
CA LEU A 13 -5.38 9.45 8.79
C LEU A 13 -6.09 10.77 8.51
N LEU A 14 -7.17 11.07 9.22
CA LEU A 14 -7.94 12.30 9.10
C LEU A 14 -7.47 13.39 10.08
N ARG A 15 -6.36 13.17 10.76
CA ARG A 15 -5.79 14.08 11.79
C ARG A 15 -6.79 14.41 12.90
N GLN A 16 -7.51 13.39 13.35
CA GLN A 16 -8.43 13.46 14.48
C GLN A 16 -7.80 12.84 15.71
N PRO A 17 -8.21 13.25 16.93
CA PRO A 17 -7.65 12.72 18.17
C PRO A 17 -7.82 11.20 18.30
N VAL A 18 -6.80 10.56 18.85
CA VAL A 18 -6.79 9.13 19.20
C VAL A 18 -6.18 8.96 20.59
N ASP A 19 -6.43 7.82 21.23
CA ASP A 19 -5.89 7.50 22.56
C ASP A 19 -4.45 6.99 22.52
N VAL A 20 -4.11 6.24 21.47
CA VAL A 20 -2.76 5.75 21.17
C VAL A 20 -2.54 5.85 19.67
N THR A 21 -1.27 5.91 19.25
CA THR A 21 -0.92 5.87 17.82
C THR A 21 -1.33 4.52 17.25
N PRO A 22 -2.19 4.48 16.21
CA PRO A 22 -2.54 3.23 15.55
C PRO A 22 -1.34 2.65 14.80
N VAL A 23 -1.30 1.33 14.68
CA VAL A 23 -0.22 0.60 14.02
C VAL A 23 -0.74 -0.51 13.14
N TRP A 24 -0.15 -0.64 11.98
CA TRP A 24 -0.23 -1.82 11.11
C TRP A 24 1.12 -2.03 10.45
N MET A 25 1.33 -3.15 9.78
CA MET A 25 2.61 -3.46 9.14
C MET A 25 2.38 -3.78 7.66
N MET A 26 3.12 -3.11 6.80
CA MET A 26 3.14 -3.45 5.38
C MET A 26 3.60 -4.90 5.21
N ARG A 27 2.80 -5.69 4.45
CA ARG A 27 2.94 -7.14 4.29
C ARG A 27 2.73 -7.94 5.57
N GLN A 28 1.87 -7.46 6.48
CA GLN A 28 1.57 -8.14 7.75
C GLN A 28 1.05 -9.56 7.58
N ALA A 29 0.30 -9.86 6.53
CA ALA A 29 0.04 -11.23 6.08
C ALA A 29 1.18 -11.62 5.14
N GLY A 30 2.08 -12.47 5.58
CA GLY A 30 3.27 -12.75 4.80
C GLY A 30 4.09 -13.94 5.29
N ARG A 31 5.13 -14.23 4.54
CA ARG A 31 5.97 -15.44 4.70
C ARG A 31 6.72 -15.54 6.03
N TYR A 32 6.79 -14.47 6.83
CA TYR A 32 7.37 -14.55 8.17
C TYR A 32 6.45 -15.31 9.14
N LEU A 33 5.17 -15.51 8.81
CA LEU A 33 4.20 -16.23 9.63
C LEU A 33 4.12 -17.71 9.22
N PRO A 34 4.29 -18.67 10.15
CA PRO A 34 4.12 -20.08 9.86
C PRO A 34 2.74 -20.42 9.30
N GLU A 35 1.67 -19.84 9.87
CA GLU A 35 0.30 -20.06 9.41
C GLU A 35 0.07 -19.55 7.99
N TYR A 36 0.71 -18.45 7.60
CA TYR A 36 0.66 -17.98 6.22
C TYR A 36 1.29 -19.00 5.26
N LYS A 37 2.47 -19.52 5.60
CA LYS A 37 3.16 -20.51 4.78
C LYS A 37 2.30 -21.77 4.59
N ALA A 38 1.60 -22.22 5.64
CA ALA A 38 0.71 -23.38 5.56
C ALA A 38 -0.47 -23.11 4.61
N THR A 39 -1.13 -21.96 4.73
CA THR A 39 -2.23 -21.58 3.85
C THR A 39 -1.77 -21.40 2.41
N ARG A 40 -0.61 -20.80 2.22
CA ARG A 40 0.03 -20.62 0.91
C ARG A 40 0.31 -21.97 0.23
N ALA A 41 0.81 -22.93 0.97
CA ALA A 41 1.05 -24.29 0.49
C ALA A 41 -0.27 -25.00 0.11
N GLN A 42 -1.32 -24.82 0.90
CA GLN A 42 -2.65 -25.35 0.62
C GLN A 42 -3.22 -24.78 -0.70
N ALA A 43 -3.00 -23.50 -0.97
CA ALA A 43 -3.46 -22.85 -2.20
C ALA A 43 -2.71 -23.32 -3.45
N GLY A 44 -1.47 -23.77 -3.29
CA GLY A 44 -0.61 -24.24 -4.37
C GLY A 44 0.37 -23.19 -4.86
N ASP A 45 -0.12 -22.04 -5.32
CA ASP A 45 0.71 -20.91 -5.75
C ASP A 45 0.12 -19.57 -5.29
N PHE A 46 0.90 -18.50 -5.48
CA PHE A 46 0.54 -17.17 -5.00
C PHE A 46 -0.74 -16.64 -5.65
N MET A 47 -0.88 -16.78 -6.97
CA MET A 47 -2.08 -16.30 -7.66
C MET A 47 -3.33 -17.10 -7.30
N SER A 48 -3.18 -18.41 -7.08
CA SER A 48 -4.28 -19.26 -6.59
C SER A 48 -4.73 -18.80 -5.21
N LEU A 49 -3.81 -18.40 -4.34
CA LEU A 49 -4.14 -17.83 -3.04
C LEU A 49 -4.92 -16.50 -3.20
N CYS A 50 -4.42 -15.58 -4.02
CA CYS A 50 -5.09 -14.28 -4.28
C CYS A 50 -6.49 -14.46 -4.89
N LYS A 51 -6.65 -15.44 -5.77
CA LYS A 51 -7.92 -15.68 -6.50
C LYS A 51 -8.95 -16.47 -5.71
N ASN A 52 -8.58 -16.99 -4.55
CA ASN A 52 -9.50 -17.67 -3.65
C ASN A 52 -9.90 -16.73 -2.52
N ALA A 53 -11.13 -16.23 -2.55
CA ALA A 53 -11.61 -15.23 -1.59
C ALA A 53 -11.53 -15.70 -0.14
N GLU A 54 -11.83 -16.97 0.12
CA GLU A 54 -11.79 -17.51 1.48
C GLU A 54 -10.36 -17.67 2.01
N LEU A 55 -9.43 -18.14 1.18
CA LEU A 55 -8.02 -18.24 1.56
C LEU A 55 -7.35 -16.86 1.68
N ALA A 56 -7.69 -15.94 0.79
CA ALA A 56 -7.23 -14.55 0.89
C ALA A 56 -7.74 -13.91 2.19
N CYS A 57 -8.99 -14.16 2.57
CA CYS A 57 -9.55 -13.74 3.85
C CYS A 57 -8.80 -14.38 5.03
N GLU A 58 -8.56 -15.68 4.99
CA GLU A 58 -7.85 -16.39 6.06
C GLU A 58 -6.48 -15.76 6.33
N VAL A 59 -5.67 -15.55 5.28
CA VAL A 59 -4.34 -14.95 5.48
C VAL A 59 -4.41 -13.48 5.93
N THR A 60 -5.43 -12.75 5.49
CA THR A 60 -5.64 -11.36 5.94
C THR A 60 -5.91 -11.29 7.44
N LEU A 61 -6.65 -12.25 7.99
CA LEU A 61 -7.03 -12.27 9.41
C LEU A 61 -5.93 -12.83 10.31
N GLN A 62 -5.00 -13.62 9.79
CA GLN A 62 -3.97 -14.28 10.60
C GLN A 62 -3.14 -13.31 11.46
N PRO A 63 -2.61 -12.20 10.93
CA PRO A 63 -1.85 -11.27 11.76
C PRO A 63 -2.70 -10.59 12.83
N LEU A 64 -4.00 -10.41 12.59
CA LEU A 64 -4.91 -9.81 13.58
C LEU A 64 -5.17 -10.75 14.77
N ARG A 65 -5.01 -12.06 14.57
CA ARG A 65 -5.11 -13.04 15.67
C ARG A 65 -3.85 -13.04 16.54
N ARG A 66 -2.71 -12.65 15.98
CA ARG A 66 -1.42 -12.59 16.69
C ARG A 66 -1.18 -11.28 17.40
N TYR A 67 -1.55 -10.17 16.76
CA TYR A 67 -1.15 -8.84 17.18
C TYR A 67 -2.37 -7.91 17.28
N PRO A 68 -2.38 -6.98 18.25
CA PRO A 68 -3.43 -5.97 18.35
C PRO A 68 -3.28 -4.86 17.31
N LEU A 69 -3.28 -5.22 16.03
CA LEU A 69 -3.18 -4.28 14.93
C LEU A 69 -4.45 -3.44 14.80
N ASP A 70 -4.31 -2.22 14.34
CA ASP A 70 -5.41 -1.26 14.22
C ASP A 70 -6.05 -1.24 12.82
N ALA A 71 -5.55 -2.04 11.90
CA ALA A 71 -6.12 -2.17 10.56
C ALA A 71 -5.79 -3.53 9.95
N ALA A 72 -6.70 -4.02 9.11
CA ALA A 72 -6.45 -5.11 8.17
C ALA A 72 -6.16 -4.53 6.80
N ILE A 73 -5.33 -5.19 6.02
CA ILE A 73 -5.12 -4.85 4.62
C ILE A 73 -5.52 -6.02 3.73
N LEU A 74 -6.25 -5.74 2.68
CA LEU A 74 -6.63 -6.71 1.65
C LEU A 74 -5.39 -7.50 1.19
N PHE A 75 -5.47 -8.83 1.24
CA PHE A 75 -4.43 -9.68 0.66
C PHE A 75 -4.64 -9.77 -0.86
N SER A 76 -3.72 -9.20 -1.61
CA SER A 76 -3.72 -9.19 -3.06
C SER A 76 -2.32 -8.81 -3.57
N ASP A 77 -2.20 -8.55 -4.87
CA ASP A 77 -0.97 -8.10 -5.51
C ASP A 77 -1.22 -6.80 -6.26
N ILE A 78 -0.19 -5.98 -6.42
CA ILE A 78 -0.29 -4.75 -7.21
C ILE A 78 -0.43 -5.02 -8.71
N LEU A 79 -0.05 -6.21 -9.19
CA LEU A 79 -0.04 -6.56 -10.61
C LEU A 79 -1.34 -7.19 -11.12
N THR A 80 -2.42 -7.11 -10.34
CA THR A 80 -3.73 -7.63 -10.74
C THR A 80 -4.30 -6.89 -11.97
N ILE A 81 -4.13 -5.58 -12.06
CA ILE A 81 -4.58 -4.81 -13.24
C ILE A 81 -3.81 -5.20 -14.50
N PRO A 82 -2.46 -5.20 -14.51
CA PRO A 82 -1.73 -5.69 -15.69
C PRO A 82 -2.11 -7.11 -16.12
N ASP A 83 -2.35 -8.01 -15.15
CA ASP A 83 -2.83 -9.36 -15.45
C ASP A 83 -4.20 -9.34 -16.14
N ALA A 84 -5.14 -8.57 -15.60
CA ALA A 84 -6.46 -8.39 -16.20
C ALA A 84 -6.41 -7.71 -17.57
N MET A 85 -5.36 -6.94 -17.85
CA MET A 85 -5.13 -6.36 -19.18
C MET A 85 -4.61 -7.38 -20.21
N GLY A 86 -4.33 -8.61 -19.78
CA GLY A 86 -3.97 -9.70 -20.68
C GLY A 86 -2.48 -9.95 -20.86
N LEU A 87 -1.63 -9.39 -19.99
CA LEU A 87 -0.18 -9.56 -20.12
C LEU A 87 0.34 -10.93 -19.64
N GLY A 88 -0.49 -11.71 -18.94
CA GLY A 88 -0.13 -13.05 -18.52
C GLY A 88 0.88 -13.08 -17.38
N LEU A 89 0.41 -12.68 -16.17
CA LEU A 89 1.24 -12.68 -14.98
C LEU A 89 1.54 -14.10 -14.47
N TYR A 90 2.81 -14.36 -14.17
CA TYR A 90 3.26 -15.56 -13.47
C TYR A 90 4.43 -15.25 -12.54
N PHE A 91 4.66 -16.13 -11.58
CA PHE A 91 5.76 -15.95 -10.61
C PHE A 91 6.79 -17.05 -10.82
N GLU A 92 8.03 -16.63 -11.01
CA GLU A 92 9.17 -17.51 -11.18
C GLU A 92 9.92 -17.65 -9.85
N ALA A 93 10.22 -18.87 -9.45
CA ALA A 93 10.88 -19.13 -8.17
C ALA A 93 12.22 -18.39 -8.09
N GLY A 94 12.37 -17.52 -7.09
CA GLY A 94 13.59 -16.74 -6.86
C GLY A 94 13.74 -15.49 -7.76
N GLU A 95 12.89 -15.30 -8.75
CA GLU A 95 12.96 -14.15 -9.67
C GLU A 95 11.78 -13.17 -9.55
N GLY A 96 10.71 -13.57 -8.86
CA GLY A 96 9.55 -12.73 -8.65
C GLY A 96 8.57 -12.71 -9.82
N PRO A 97 7.77 -11.63 -9.95
CA PRO A 97 6.72 -11.55 -10.98
C PRO A 97 7.31 -11.36 -12.37
N ARG A 98 6.67 -12.03 -13.35
CA ARG A 98 6.96 -11.91 -14.76
C ARG A 98 5.68 -11.89 -15.59
N PHE A 99 5.77 -11.34 -16.79
CA PHE A 99 4.67 -11.33 -17.76
C PHE A 99 5.07 -12.09 -19.03
N THR A 100 4.12 -12.83 -19.59
CA THR A 100 4.33 -13.51 -20.88
C THR A 100 4.44 -12.53 -22.04
N SER A 101 3.82 -11.35 -21.91
CA SER A 101 3.91 -10.25 -22.87
C SER A 101 4.31 -8.96 -22.17
N SER A 102 5.05 -8.10 -22.85
CA SER A 102 5.43 -6.78 -22.36
C SER A 102 4.99 -5.69 -23.33
N VAL A 103 4.78 -4.49 -22.82
CA VAL A 103 4.41 -3.31 -23.62
C VAL A 103 5.68 -2.67 -24.18
N LYS A 104 5.80 -2.62 -25.51
CA LYS A 104 7.01 -2.12 -26.18
C LYS A 104 6.78 -0.90 -27.06
N SER A 105 5.53 -0.60 -27.39
CA SER A 105 5.18 0.44 -28.36
C SER A 105 3.83 1.05 -28.08
N LYS A 106 3.54 2.19 -28.73
CA LYS A 106 2.20 2.80 -28.72
C LYS A 106 1.12 1.83 -29.20
N ALA A 107 1.44 1.00 -30.22
CA ALA A 107 0.50 0.01 -30.72
C ALA A 107 0.13 -1.02 -29.63
N ASP A 108 1.11 -1.45 -28.82
CA ASP A 108 0.86 -2.34 -27.70
C ASP A 108 -0.04 -1.68 -26.65
N VAL A 109 0.19 -0.40 -26.36
CA VAL A 109 -0.66 0.38 -25.42
C VAL A 109 -2.09 0.44 -25.92
N ASP A 110 -2.29 0.71 -27.22
CA ASP A 110 -3.63 0.85 -27.80
C ASP A 110 -4.45 -0.43 -27.73
N LYS A 111 -3.80 -1.59 -27.70
CA LYS A 111 -4.46 -2.90 -27.57
C LYS A 111 -4.90 -3.24 -26.16
N LEU A 112 -4.36 -2.56 -25.13
CA LEU A 112 -4.70 -2.86 -23.75
C LEU A 112 -6.12 -2.45 -23.45
N PRO A 113 -6.94 -3.34 -22.85
CA PRO A 113 -8.26 -2.96 -22.37
C PRO A 113 -8.14 -2.18 -21.07
N ILE A 114 -9.21 -1.47 -20.70
CA ILE A 114 -9.43 -1.01 -19.33
C ILE A 114 -10.33 -2.05 -18.67
N PRO A 115 -9.81 -2.86 -17.72
CA PRO A 115 -10.60 -3.93 -17.14
C PRO A 115 -11.81 -3.41 -16.36
N ASP A 116 -12.95 -4.12 -16.50
CA ASP A 116 -14.07 -3.91 -15.59
C ASP A 116 -13.75 -4.58 -14.25
N PRO A 117 -13.68 -3.83 -13.14
CA PRO A 117 -13.24 -4.39 -11.86
C PRO A 117 -14.13 -5.51 -11.32
N GLU A 118 -15.45 -5.43 -11.53
CA GLU A 118 -16.37 -6.46 -11.02
C GLU A 118 -16.34 -7.73 -11.85
N GLN A 119 -16.04 -7.64 -13.14
CA GLN A 119 -15.98 -8.80 -14.03
C GLN A 119 -14.58 -9.43 -14.07
N GLU A 120 -13.57 -8.64 -14.41
CA GLU A 120 -12.22 -9.17 -14.65
C GLU A 120 -11.37 -9.23 -13.38
N LEU A 121 -11.73 -8.47 -12.36
CA LEU A 121 -11.08 -8.44 -11.05
C LEU A 121 -12.06 -8.81 -9.92
N GLY A 122 -13.14 -9.51 -10.26
CA GLY A 122 -14.19 -9.89 -9.31
C GLY A 122 -13.67 -10.69 -8.12
N TYR A 123 -12.60 -11.47 -8.28
CA TYR A 123 -11.98 -12.18 -7.18
C TYR A 123 -11.44 -11.24 -6.09
N VAL A 124 -10.98 -10.06 -6.48
CA VAL A 124 -10.52 -9.03 -5.51
C VAL A 124 -11.71 -8.47 -4.75
N MET A 125 -12.78 -8.10 -5.45
CA MET A 125 -13.99 -7.55 -4.81
C MET A 125 -14.66 -8.57 -3.90
N ASN A 126 -14.66 -9.83 -4.30
CA ASN A 126 -15.17 -10.93 -3.46
C ASN A 126 -14.33 -11.11 -2.20
N ALA A 127 -13.01 -11.00 -2.30
CA ALA A 127 -12.11 -11.02 -1.14
C ALA A 127 -12.41 -9.85 -0.20
N VAL A 128 -12.58 -8.63 -0.73
CA VAL A 128 -12.93 -7.45 0.08
C VAL A 128 -14.24 -7.68 0.84
N ARG A 129 -15.28 -8.15 0.18
CA ARG A 129 -16.58 -8.41 0.80
C ARG A 129 -16.47 -9.47 1.89
N THR A 130 -15.75 -10.55 1.61
CA THR A 130 -15.54 -11.66 2.57
C THR A 130 -14.77 -11.18 3.80
N ILE A 131 -13.68 -10.46 3.61
CA ILE A 131 -12.87 -9.92 4.70
C ILE A 131 -13.70 -8.95 5.55
N ARG A 132 -14.44 -8.02 4.94
CA ARG A 132 -15.30 -7.09 5.68
C ARG A 132 -16.32 -7.81 6.55
N ARG A 133 -16.94 -8.85 6.03
CA ARG A 133 -17.89 -9.65 6.80
C ARG A 133 -17.21 -10.34 7.99
N GLU A 134 -16.08 -10.99 7.74
CA GLU A 134 -15.37 -11.76 8.77
C GLU A 134 -14.63 -10.91 9.80
N LEU A 135 -14.30 -9.64 9.48
CA LEU A 135 -13.75 -8.69 10.45
C LEU A 135 -14.76 -8.31 11.54
N LYS A 136 -16.06 -8.42 11.26
CA LYS A 136 -17.13 -8.10 12.22
C LYS A 136 -16.99 -6.72 12.87
N GLY A 137 -16.40 -5.76 12.16
CA GLY A 137 -16.18 -4.41 12.65
C GLY A 137 -15.04 -4.26 13.67
N GLU A 138 -14.20 -5.26 13.88
CA GLU A 138 -13.11 -5.18 14.86
C GLU A 138 -12.11 -4.07 14.50
N VAL A 139 -11.67 -4.02 13.25
CA VAL A 139 -10.77 -2.99 12.71
C VAL A 139 -11.16 -2.65 11.28
N PRO A 140 -10.74 -1.47 10.74
CA PRO A 140 -11.02 -1.13 9.35
C PRO A 140 -10.19 -1.94 8.37
N LEU A 141 -10.70 -2.03 7.14
CA LEU A 141 -10.05 -2.71 6.02
C LEU A 141 -9.44 -1.69 5.07
N ILE A 142 -8.16 -1.87 4.75
CA ILE A 142 -7.42 -1.08 3.77
C ILE A 142 -7.49 -1.78 2.41
N GLY A 143 -7.94 -1.06 1.38
CA GLY A 143 -7.75 -1.44 -0.02
C GLY A 143 -6.52 -0.76 -0.60
N PHE A 144 -6.03 -1.25 -1.73
CA PHE A 144 -4.83 -0.66 -2.34
C PHE A 144 -4.71 -0.97 -3.82
N SER A 145 -3.81 -0.23 -4.46
CA SER A 145 -3.33 -0.48 -5.82
C SER A 145 -1.89 0.00 -5.95
N GLY A 146 -1.18 -0.50 -6.95
CA GLY A 146 0.06 0.15 -7.39
C GLY A 146 -0.27 1.46 -8.10
N SER A 147 0.71 2.37 -8.14
CA SER A 147 0.59 3.60 -8.94
C SER A 147 0.69 3.30 -10.44
N PRO A 148 0.20 4.20 -11.30
CA PRO A 148 0.39 4.01 -12.74
C PRO A 148 1.85 3.84 -13.16
N TRP A 149 2.76 4.66 -12.65
CA TRP A 149 4.19 4.53 -12.95
C TRP A 149 4.74 3.16 -12.52
N THR A 150 4.49 2.76 -11.27
CA THR A 150 4.98 1.47 -10.76
C THR A 150 4.42 0.29 -11.56
N LEU A 151 3.13 0.30 -11.91
CA LEU A 151 2.54 -0.72 -12.76
C LEU A 151 3.17 -0.72 -14.15
N ALA A 152 3.37 0.46 -14.74
CA ALA A 152 4.01 0.60 -16.05
C ALA A 152 5.43 0.05 -16.06
N THR A 153 6.21 0.21 -14.99
CA THR A 153 7.56 -0.36 -14.91
C THR A 153 7.54 -1.86 -15.14
N TYR A 154 6.66 -2.59 -14.47
CA TYR A 154 6.53 -4.04 -14.65
C TYR A 154 6.02 -4.41 -16.04
N MET A 155 5.08 -3.65 -16.58
CA MET A 155 4.47 -3.93 -17.89
C MET A 155 5.45 -3.72 -19.04
N VAL A 156 6.31 -2.70 -18.94
CA VAL A 156 7.30 -2.38 -19.99
C VAL A 156 8.56 -3.21 -19.82
N GLU A 157 9.05 -3.39 -18.60
CA GLU A 157 10.23 -4.25 -18.33
C GLU A 157 9.92 -5.74 -18.49
N GLY A 158 8.65 -6.15 -18.39
CA GLY A 158 8.24 -7.56 -18.46
C GLY A 158 8.40 -8.32 -17.15
N GLY A 159 8.72 -7.63 -16.06
CA GLY A 159 8.95 -8.19 -14.75
C GLY A 159 9.67 -7.21 -13.84
N SER A 160 10.34 -7.75 -12.82
CA SER A 160 11.18 -6.94 -11.92
C SER A 160 12.41 -6.40 -12.66
N SER A 161 12.86 -5.21 -12.29
CA SER A 161 14.04 -4.58 -12.87
C SER A 161 14.87 -3.91 -11.80
N LYS A 162 16.18 -3.79 -12.04
CA LYS A 162 17.11 -3.05 -11.15
C LYS A 162 17.39 -1.65 -11.66
N ALA A 163 17.57 -1.50 -12.97
CA ALA A 163 18.01 -0.23 -13.57
C ALA A 163 16.91 0.50 -14.34
N PHE A 164 15.78 -0.16 -14.64
CA PHE A 164 14.62 0.42 -15.33
C PHE A 164 14.96 1.04 -16.67
N THR A 165 15.97 0.46 -17.40
CA THR A 165 16.48 1.05 -18.62
C THR A 165 15.48 0.98 -19.78
N VAL A 166 14.66 -0.06 -19.85
CA VAL A 166 13.67 -0.22 -20.93
C VAL A 166 12.59 0.85 -20.83
N ILE A 167 11.97 1.00 -19.65
CA ILE A 167 10.92 2.02 -19.46
C ILE A 167 11.49 3.44 -19.54
N LYS A 168 12.69 3.68 -19.01
CA LYS A 168 13.32 5.01 -19.10
C LYS A 168 13.69 5.37 -20.53
N LYS A 169 14.13 4.39 -21.34
CA LYS A 169 14.32 4.61 -22.78
C LYS A 169 13.00 5.02 -23.44
N MET A 170 11.93 4.32 -23.17
CA MET A 170 10.59 4.68 -23.67
C MET A 170 10.18 6.09 -23.20
N MET A 171 10.41 6.41 -21.93
CA MET A 171 10.08 7.70 -21.35
C MET A 171 10.78 8.87 -22.08
N TYR A 172 12.05 8.71 -22.40
CA TYR A 172 12.84 9.78 -23.03
C TYR A 172 12.71 9.79 -24.57
N ALA A 173 12.59 8.62 -25.20
CA ALA A 173 12.52 8.53 -26.66
C ALA A 173 11.08 8.59 -27.19
N GLU A 174 10.11 8.08 -26.45
CA GLU A 174 8.72 7.98 -26.86
C GLU A 174 7.75 8.40 -25.75
N PRO A 175 7.88 9.63 -25.21
CA PRO A 175 7.11 10.07 -24.05
C PRO A 175 5.59 9.98 -24.27
N GLN A 176 5.11 10.21 -25.50
CA GLN A 176 3.69 10.15 -25.82
C GLN A 176 3.11 8.73 -25.60
N ALA A 177 3.88 7.71 -26.00
CA ALA A 177 3.47 6.32 -25.81
C ALA A 177 3.38 5.99 -24.31
N LEU A 178 4.36 6.42 -23.51
CA LEU A 178 4.33 6.19 -22.07
C LEU A 178 3.20 6.97 -21.39
N HIS A 179 2.97 8.23 -21.76
CA HIS A 179 1.84 8.98 -21.22
C HIS A 179 0.50 8.31 -21.54
N ALA A 180 0.34 7.76 -22.74
CA ALA A 180 -0.86 7.01 -23.11
C ALA A 180 -1.08 5.78 -22.21
N LEU A 181 0.00 5.05 -21.90
CA LEU A 181 -0.05 3.92 -20.98
C LEU A 181 -0.43 4.38 -19.57
N LEU A 182 0.24 5.40 -19.05
CA LEU A 182 0.00 5.92 -17.71
C LEU A 182 -1.44 6.46 -17.55
N ASP A 183 -1.97 7.12 -18.57
CA ASP A 183 -3.34 7.60 -18.55
C ASP A 183 -4.36 6.46 -18.50
N LYS A 184 -4.13 5.41 -19.29
CA LYS A 184 -4.96 4.20 -19.27
C LYS A 184 -4.89 3.50 -17.91
N LEU A 185 -3.71 3.43 -17.31
CA LEU A 185 -3.51 2.87 -15.97
C LEU A 185 -4.18 3.72 -14.89
N ALA A 186 -4.10 5.05 -14.99
CA ALA A 186 -4.77 5.93 -14.04
C ALA A 186 -6.29 5.72 -14.05
N LYS A 187 -6.89 5.60 -15.22
CA LYS A 187 -8.31 5.26 -15.37
C LYS A 187 -8.63 3.91 -14.75
N SER A 188 -7.82 2.90 -15.03
CA SER A 188 -8.00 1.54 -14.51
C SER A 188 -7.88 1.49 -12.99
N VAL A 189 -6.88 2.15 -12.42
CA VAL A 189 -6.67 2.21 -10.96
C VAL A 189 -7.81 2.94 -10.28
N THR A 190 -8.31 4.04 -10.85
CA THR A 190 -9.45 4.78 -10.29
C THR A 190 -10.69 3.89 -10.21
N LEU A 191 -11.02 3.19 -11.29
CA LEU A 191 -12.15 2.26 -11.30
C LEU A 191 -11.96 1.12 -10.29
N TYR A 192 -10.76 0.58 -10.23
CA TYR A 192 -10.39 -0.53 -9.35
C TYR A 192 -10.52 -0.14 -7.86
N LEU A 193 -9.96 0.99 -7.47
CA LEU A 193 -10.03 1.46 -6.09
C LEU A 193 -11.47 1.85 -5.71
N ASN A 194 -12.21 2.48 -6.61
CA ASN A 194 -13.63 2.78 -6.36
C ASN A 194 -14.46 1.51 -6.18
N ALA A 195 -14.16 0.45 -6.95
CA ALA A 195 -14.81 -0.84 -6.76
C ALA A 195 -14.47 -1.47 -5.40
N GLN A 196 -13.22 -1.35 -4.95
CA GLN A 196 -12.82 -1.80 -3.62
C GLN A 196 -13.55 -1.03 -2.52
N ILE A 197 -13.70 0.28 -2.65
CA ILE A 197 -14.45 1.11 -1.69
C ILE A 197 -15.92 0.66 -1.64
N LYS A 198 -16.56 0.50 -2.79
CA LYS A 198 -17.95 0.01 -2.86
C LYS A 198 -18.12 -1.39 -2.29
N ALA A 199 -17.12 -2.25 -2.45
CA ALA A 199 -17.13 -3.61 -1.91
C ALA A 199 -16.89 -3.64 -0.39
N GLY A 200 -16.32 -2.58 0.19
CA GLY A 200 -16.19 -2.46 1.63
C GLY A 200 -14.83 -1.99 2.17
N ALA A 201 -13.87 -1.62 1.32
CA ALA A 201 -12.63 -1.00 1.81
C ALA A 201 -12.95 0.35 2.45
N GLN A 202 -12.37 0.60 3.64
CA GLN A 202 -12.68 1.79 4.44
C GLN A 202 -11.61 2.86 4.32
N SER A 203 -10.46 2.52 3.79
CA SER A 203 -9.44 3.44 3.29
C SER A 203 -8.77 2.81 2.09
N VAL A 204 -8.08 3.61 1.27
CA VAL A 204 -7.30 3.10 0.15
C VAL A 204 -5.91 3.71 0.15
N MET A 205 -4.95 2.94 -0.35
CA MET A 205 -3.55 3.34 -0.44
C MET A 205 -3.03 3.08 -1.84
N ILE A 206 -2.21 4.00 -2.36
CA ILE A 206 -1.54 3.86 -3.64
C ILE A 206 -0.05 3.68 -3.37
N PHE A 207 0.50 2.55 -3.82
CA PHE A 207 1.91 2.20 -3.68
C PHE A 207 2.69 2.59 -4.93
N ASP A 208 3.51 3.62 -4.82
CA ASP A 208 4.44 4.06 -5.86
C ASP A 208 5.86 3.60 -5.52
N THR A 209 6.05 2.30 -5.50
CA THR A 209 7.30 1.66 -5.09
C THR A 209 8.50 2.16 -5.90
N TRP A 210 8.30 2.41 -7.19
CA TRP A 210 9.39 2.77 -8.11
C TRP A 210 9.43 4.25 -8.49
N GLY A 211 8.64 5.10 -7.86
CA GLY A 211 8.69 6.55 -8.10
C GLY A 211 10.05 7.17 -7.77
N GLY A 212 10.75 6.62 -6.78
CA GLY A 212 12.05 7.11 -6.33
C GLY A 212 13.20 6.93 -7.32
N VAL A 213 13.01 6.17 -8.42
CA VAL A 213 14.05 6.02 -9.45
C VAL A 213 14.01 7.15 -10.49
N LEU A 214 13.06 8.07 -10.37
CA LEU A 214 12.85 9.18 -11.29
C LEU A 214 13.59 10.45 -10.83
N THR A 215 13.96 11.29 -11.80
CA THR A 215 14.35 12.67 -11.48
C THR A 215 13.13 13.44 -10.95
N GLY A 216 13.34 14.56 -10.26
CA GLY A 216 12.22 15.37 -9.76
C GLY A 216 11.23 15.79 -10.84
N ARG A 217 11.72 16.20 -12.00
CA ARG A 217 10.87 16.57 -13.14
C ARG A 217 10.08 15.39 -13.67
N ASP A 218 10.74 14.25 -13.84
CA ASP A 218 10.10 13.06 -14.36
C ASP A 218 9.10 12.49 -13.37
N TYR A 219 9.40 12.55 -12.07
CA TYR A 219 8.45 12.18 -11.02
C TYR A 219 7.15 12.97 -11.13
N GLN A 220 7.24 14.30 -11.28
CA GLN A 220 6.07 15.16 -11.44
C GLN A 220 5.22 14.75 -12.65
N GLN A 221 5.86 14.47 -13.78
CA GLN A 221 5.17 14.22 -15.05
C GLN A 221 4.68 12.79 -15.22
N PHE A 222 5.46 11.81 -14.76
CA PHE A 222 5.20 10.40 -15.05
C PHE A 222 4.68 9.60 -13.84
N SER A 223 4.77 10.13 -12.63
CA SER A 223 4.21 9.48 -11.45
C SER A 223 3.17 10.33 -10.76
N LEU A 224 3.56 11.46 -10.18
CA LEU A 224 2.69 12.26 -9.32
C LEU A 224 1.44 12.78 -10.06
N TYR A 225 1.60 13.26 -11.28
CA TYR A 225 0.48 13.75 -12.10
C TYR A 225 -0.65 12.70 -12.21
N TYR A 226 -0.27 11.44 -12.40
CA TYR A 226 -1.24 10.36 -12.56
C TYR A 226 -1.83 9.90 -11.22
N MET A 227 -1.05 9.92 -10.14
CA MET A 227 -1.60 9.69 -8.80
C MET A 227 -2.60 10.79 -8.42
N HIS A 228 -2.31 12.05 -8.77
CA HIS A 228 -3.22 13.17 -8.54
C HIS A 228 -4.55 12.95 -9.28
N LYS A 229 -4.50 12.52 -10.53
CA LYS A 229 -5.71 12.17 -11.30
C LYS A 229 -6.55 11.11 -10.61
N ILE A 230 -5.91 10.09 -10.05
CA ILE A 230 -6.61 9.03 -9.31
C ILE A 230 -7.28 9.64 -8.08
N VAL A 231 -6.54 10.39 -7.26
CA VAL A 231 -7.09 11.02 -6.05
C VAL A 231 -8.34 11.84 -6.38
N ASP A 232 -8.29 12.64 -7.45
CA ASP A 232 -9.43 13.44 -7.90
C ASP A 232 -10.65 12.61 -8.31
N GLY A 233 -10.44 11.39 -8.77
CA GLY A 233 -11.51 10.49 -9.23
C GLY A 233 -12.04 9.52 -8.20
N LEU A 234 -11.47 9.48 -6.99
CA LEU A 234 -11.86 8.53 -5.97
C LEU A 234 -13.11 8.95 -5.21
N LEU A 235 -13.92 7.96 -4.85
CA LEU A 235 -15.00 8.13 -3.87
C LEU A 235 -14.38 8.42 -2.51
N ARG A 236 -14.80 9.52 -1.88
CA ARG A 236 -14.24 9.96 -0.61
C ARG A 236 -15.20 9.73 0.56
N GLU A 237 -16.36 9.19 0.29
CA GLU A 237 -17.35 8.81 1.29
C GLU A 237 -18.01 7.50 0.92
N ASN A 238 -18.20 6.66 1.91
CA ASN A 238 -18.94 5.41 1.78
C ASN A 238 -19.46 4.98 3.16
N GLU A 239 -20.63 4.37 3.21
CA GLU A 239 -21.24 3.89 4.46
C GLU A 239 -21.34 4.98 5.55
N GLY A 240 -21.52 6.23 5.16
CA GLY A 240 -21.61 7.36 6.11
C GLY A 240 -20.27 7.80 6.71
N ARG A 241 -19.15 7.30 6.19
CA ARG A 241 -17.81 7.66 6.64
C ARG A 241 -16.97 8.23 5.51
N ARG A 242 -16.06 9.14 5.87
CA ARG A 242 -14.98 9.57 4.99
C ARG A 242 -14.05 8.38 4.71
N VAL A 243 -13.64 8.24 3.45
CA VAL A 243 -12.67 7.23 3.01
C VAL A 243 -11.32 7.92 2.81
N PRO A 244 -10.35 7.75 3.73
CA PRO A 244 -9.04 8.37 3.59
C PRO A 244 -8.24 7.74 2.46
N VAL A 245 -7.40 8.57 1.82
CA VAL A 245 -6.50 8.16 0.74
C VAL A 245 -5.06 8.44 1.17
N THR A 246 -4.22 7.41 1.12
CA THR A 246 -2.79 7.50 1.43
C THR A 246 -1.97 7.29 0.17
N LEU A 247 -1.01 8.18 -0.10
CA LEU A 247 0.00 8.01 -1.14
C LEU A 247 1.32 7.60 -0.52
N PHE A 248 2.00 6.66 -1.15
CA PHE A 248 3.33 6.20 -0.72
C PHE A 248 4.25 6.12 -1.93
N THR A 249 5.34 6.88 -1.93
CA THR A 249 6.43 6.76 -2.89
C THR A 249 7.71 6.38 -2.15
N LYS A 250 8.25 5.20 -2.44
CA LYS A 250 9.55 4.79 -1.90
C LYS A 250 10.64 5.70 -2.47
N GLY A 251 11.45 6.29 -1.60
CA GLY A 251 12.43 7.29 -2.00
C GLY A 251 11.83 8.67 -2.30
N GLY A 252 10.56 8.90 -1.94
CA GLY A 252 9.82 10.13 -2.24
C GLY A 252 9.95 11.25 -1.20
N GLY A 253 10.79 11.09 -0.19
CA GLY A 253 10.93 12.08 0.89
C GLY A 253 11.29 13.49 0.43
N GLN A 254 11.90 13.64 -0.73
CA GLN A 254 12.21 14.96 -1.30
C GLN A 254 10.98 15.64 -1.92
N TRP A 255 9.86 14.94 -2.14
CA TRP A 255 8.69 15.46 -2.86
C TRP A 255 7.42 15.52 -1.99
N LEU A 256 7.56 15.52 -0.68
CA LEU A 256 6.42 15.45 0.25
C LEU A 256 5.44 16.60 0.05
N GLU A 257 5.94 17.83 -0.17
CA GLU A 257 5.09 19.01 -0.37
C GLU A 257 4.23 18.86 -1.63
N ALA A 258 4.81 18.39 -2.72
CA ALA A 258 4.08 18.17 -3.96
C ALA A 258 3.04 17.04 -3.81
N MET A 259 3.40 15.97 -3.10
CA MET A 259 2.46 14.88 -2.81
C MET A 259 1.29 15.36 -1.95
N ALA A 260 1.56 16.21 -0.95
CA ALA A 260 0.54 16.75 -0.06
C ALA A 260 -0.48 17.67 -0.78
N GLU A 261 -0.10 18.27 -1.93
CA GLU A 261 -0.99 19.12 -2.73
C GLU A 261 -1.98 18.33 -3.59
N THR A 262 -1.90 17.00 -3.63
CA THR A 262 -2.80 16.17 -4.47
C THR A 262 -4.22 16.04 -3.93
N GLY A 263 -4.46 16.45 -2.69
CA GLY A 263 -5.75 16.23 -2.02
C GLY A 263 -5.84 14.90 -1.28
N CYS A 264 -4.75 14.14 -1.17
CA CYS A 264 -4.69 12.96 -0.32
C CYS A 264 -4.79 13.34 1.16
N ASP A 265 -5.15 12.37 2.00
CA ASP A 265 -5.29 12.58 3.45
C ASP A 265 -4.00 12.27 4.21
N ALA A 266 -3.16 11.39 3.68
CA ALA A 266 -1.94 10.94 4.34
C ALA A 266 -0.84 10.59 3.34
N LEU A 267 0.41 10.67 3.82
CA LEU A 267 1.59 10.23 3.09
C LEU A 267 2.29 9.11 3.86
N GLY A 268 2.57 8.02 3.17
CA GLY A 268 3.47 6.97 3.67
C GLY A 268 4.92 7.39 3.48
N LEU A 269 5.72 7.15 4.50
CA LEU A 269 7.15 7.48 4.51
C LEU A 269 7.95 6.18 4.55
N ASP A 270 8.97 6.06 3.70
CA ASP A 270 9.95 5.02 3.88
C ASP A 270 10.97 5.39 4.97
N TRP A 271 11.85 4.45 5.30
CA TRP A 271 12.81 4.61 6.41
C TRP A 271 13.91 5.64 6.13
N THR A 272 14.07 6.12 4.88
CA THR A 272 15.10 7.11 4.52
C THR A 272 14.68 8.54 4.84
N THR A 273 13.41 8.75 5.19
CA THR A 273 12.88 10.07 5.54
C THR A 273 12.83 10.22 7.06
N ASP A 274 13.38 11.31 7.58
CA ASP A 274 13.21 11.69 8.99
C ASP A 274 11.77 12.14 9.21
N ILE A 275 11.05 11.45 10.11
CA ILE A 275 9.64 11.76 10.37
C ILE A 275 9.45 13.15 11.01
N ALA A 276 10.40 13.61 11.81
CA ALA A 276 10.34 14.96 12.39
C ALA A 276 10.43 16.02 11.30
N ASP A 277 11.31 15.82 10.32
CA ASP A 277 11.42 16.70 9.15
C ASP A 277 10.15 16.68 8.31
N ALA A 278 9.63 15.48 8.03
CA ALA A 278 8.37 15.33 7.30
C ALA A 278 7.22 16.08 7.98
N ARG A 279 7.11 15.96 9.31
CA ARG A 279 6.06 16.65 10.07
C ARG A 279 6.19 18.18 9.96
N ARG A 280 7.40 18.71 10.07
CA ARG A 280 7.63 20.16 9.90
C ARG A 280 7.20 20.64 8.51
N ARG A 281 7.48 19.86 7.47
CA ARG A 281 7.22 20.22 6.09
C ARG A 281 5.76 20.13 5.71
N VAL A 282 5.06 19.04 6.10
CA VAL A 282 3.71 18.75 5.60
C VAL A 282 2.70 18.32 6.68
N GLY A 283 3.10 18.21 7.94
CA GLY A 283 2.25 17.70 9.01
C GLY A 283 1.01 18.56 9.31
N ASN A 284 0.99 19.80 8.88
CA ASN A 284 -0.18 20.68 8.96
C ASN A 284 -1.20 20.49 7.83
N LYS A 285 -0.84 19.70 6.82
CA LYS A 285 -1.70 19.43 5.64
C LYS A 285 -2.20 18.00 5.59
N VAL A 286 -1.35 17.04 5.94
CA VAL A 286 -1.62 15.61 5.81
C VAL A 286 -1.16 14.84 7.04
N ALA A 287 -1.75 13.67 7.27
CA ALA A 287 -1.22 12.71 8.22
C ALA A 287 0.02 12.01 7.64
N LEU A 288 0.84 11.44 8.52
CA LEU A 288 2.06 10.73 8.15
C LEU A 288 1.97 9.29 8.63
N GLN A 289 2.34 8.35 7.76
CA GLN A 289 2.36 6.94 8.06
C GLN A 289 3.79 6.40 7.95
N GLY A 290 4.27 5.76 9.01
CA GLY A 290 5.56 5.11 9.04
C GLY A 290 6.32 5.36 10.33
N ASN A 291 7.68 5.10 10.34
CA ASN A 291 8.47 4.68 9.19
C ASN A 291 9.74 3.92 9.62
N MET A 292 9.57 2.92 10.48
CA MET A 292 10.72 2.16 10.98
C MET A 292 11.33 1.31 9.86
N ASP A 293 12.67 1.27 9.78
CA ASP A 293 13.35 0.35 8.88
C ASP A 293 12.91 -1.09 9.22
N PRO A 294 12.39 -1.85 8.25
CA PRO A 294 11.99 -3.23 8.51
C PRO A 294 13.13 -4.11 9.06
N SER A 295 14.38 -3.78 8.74
CA SER A 295 15.56 -4.51 9.24
C SER A 295 15.75 -4.34 10.75
N MET A 296 15.14 -3.34 11.39
CA MET A 296 15.18 -3.18 12.83
C MET A 296 14.53 -4.37 13.55
N LEU A 297 13.62 -5.07 12.91
CA LEU A 297 12.95 -6.25 13.48
C LEU A 297 13.90 -7.45 13.66
N TYR A 298 15.12 -7.41 13.11
CA TYR A 298 16.17 -8.40 13.41
C TYR A 298 16.88 -8.14 14.75
N ALA A 299 16.69 -6.95 15.32
CA ALA A 299 17.35 -6.57 16.55
C ALA A 299 16.66 -7.22 17.78
N SER A 300 17.28 -7.04 18.95
CA SER A 300 16.68 -7.48 20.21
C SER A 300 15.41 -6.67 20.56
N ALA A 301 14.54 -7.24 21.40
CA ALA A 301 13.34 -6.56 21.85
C ALA A 301 13.61 -5.15 22.42
N PRO A 302 14.60 -4.95 23.33
CA PRO A 302 14.91 -3.61 23.83
C PRO A 302 15.31 -2.61 22.74
N ARG A 303 16.03 -3.06 21.70
CA ARG A 303 16.43 -2.20 20.59
C ARG A 303 15.25 -1.81 19.71
N ILE A 304 14.33 -2.75 19.47
CA ILE A 304 13.09 -2.46 18.74
C ILE A 304 12.27 -1.40 19.49
N GLU A 305 12.08 -1.56 20.79
CA GLU A 305 11.37 -0.62 21.63
C GLU A 305 12.01 0.77 21.62
N GLU A 306 13.33 0.83 21.70
CA GLU A 306 14.09 2.09 21.63
C GLU A 306 13.87 2.81 20.31
N GLU A 307 13.87 2.10 19.18
CA GLU A 307 13.64 2.70 17.87
C GLU A 307 12.21 3.20 17.72
N VAL A 308 11.22 2.44 18.20
CA VAL A 308 9.82 2.88 18.25
C VAL A 308 9.72 4.17 19.06
N ALA A 309 10.33 4.23 20.24
CA ALA A 309 10.34 5.42 21.08
C ALA A 309 10.96 6.63 20.36
N THR A 310 12.03 6.43 19.63
CA THR A 310 12.71 7.47 18.85
C THR A 310 11.83 8.05 17.76
N ILE A 311 11.13 7.19 17.01
CA ILE A 311 10.23 7.63 15.94
C ILE A 311 9.01 8.36 16.51
N LEU A 312 8.43 7.85 17.60
CA LEU A 312 7.31 8.51 18.28
C LEU A 312 7.70 9.91 18.78
N ALA A 313 8.88 10.02 19.39
CA ALA A 313 9.41 11.32 19.83
C ALA A 313 9.68 12.26 18.67
N GLY A 314 10.15 11.73 17.54
CA GLY A 314 10.38 12.50 16.31
C GLY A 314 9.10 13.09 15.75
N PHE A 315 8.02 12.34 15.71
CA PHE A 315 6.71 12.88 15.34
C PHE A 315 6.19 13.85 16.41
N GLY A 316 6.28 13.48 17.68
CA GLY A 316 5.91 14.32 18.82
C GLY A 316 4.42 14.30 19.16
N GLN A 317 4.01 15.28 19.97
CA GLN A 317 2.62 15.44 20.44
C GLN A 317 1.66 15.75 19.30
N GLY A 318 0.43 15.24 19.39
CA GLY A 318 -0.68 15.62 18.52
C GLY A 318 -1.11 14.54 17.57
N GLU A 319 -1.98 14.92 16.64
CA GLU A 319 -2.69 14.02 15.75
C GLU A 319 -1.94 13.82 14.43
N GLY A 320 -2.35 12.75 13.71
CA GLY A 320 -1.90 12.54 12.32
C GLY A 320 -0.71 11.60 12.16
N HIS A 321 -0.48 10.71 13.12
CA HIS A 321 0.53 9.67 12.98
C HIS A 321 -0.11 8.28 12.97
N VAL A 322 0.16 7.53 11.90
CA VAL A 322 -0.07 6.08 11.81
C VAL A 322 1.29 5.41 11.80
N PHE A 323 1.56 4.56 12.79
CA PHE A 323 2.85 3.86 12.82
C PHE A 323 2.83 2.67 11.86
N ASN A 324 3.94 2.48 11.19
CA ASN A 324 4.18 1.36 10.27
C ASN A 324 5.68 1.18 10.08
N LEU A 325 6.05 0.12 9.39
CA LEU A 325 7.38 -0.01 8.82
C LEU A 325 7.51 0.91 7.60
N GLY A 326 8.73 1.29 7.26
CA GLY A 326 8.99 2.10 6.07
C GLY A 326 8.85 1.35 4.75
N HIS A 327 8.71 0.03 4.79
CA HIS A 327 8.36 -0.87 3.69
C HIS A 327 7.91 -2.21 4.26
N GLY A 328 7.66 -3.20 3.40
CA GLY A 328 7.18 -4.51 3.82
C GLY A 328 8.10 -5.26 4.77
N ILE A 329 7.50 -5.94 5.75
CA ILE A 329 8.22 -6.81 6.66
C ILE A 329 8.95 -7.92 5.89
N HIS A 330 10.20 -8.23 6.29
CA HIS A 330 11.00 -9.25 5.63
C HIS A 330 10.53 -10.66 6.01
N GLN A 331 10.68 -11.59 5.06
CA GLN A 331 10.11 -12.96 5.17
C GLN A 331 10.73 -13.82 6.28
N ASP A 332 11.89 -13.46 6.77
CA ASP A 332 12.66 -14.22 7.78
C ASP A 332 12.70 -13.54 9.16
N VAL A 333 11.87 -12.51 9.36
CA VAL A 333 11.71 -11.87 10.66
C VAL A 333 11.02 -12.83 11.63
N ASP A 334 11.51 -12.87 12.88
CA ASP A 334 10.86 -13.59 13.95
C ASP A 334 9.47 -12.98 14.24
N PRO A 335 8.36 -13.73 14.17
CA PRO A 335 7.03 -13.22 14.48
C PRO A 335 6.92 -12.57 15.87
N GLU A 336 7.69 -13.03 16.86
CA GLU A 336 7.70 -12.45 18.20
C GLU A 336 8.25 -11.02 18.17
N HIS A 337 9.22 -10.72 17.30
CA HIS A 337 9.76 -9.35 17.14
C HIS A 337 8.71 -8.41 16.55
N ALA A 338 7.89 -8.88 15.64
CA ALA A 338 6.76 -8.10 15.13
C ALA A 338 5.76 -7.78 16.25
N GLY A 339 5.52 -8.73 17.16
CA GLY A 339 4.69 -8.52 18.35
C GLY A 339 5.25 -7.46 19.28
N VAL A 340 6.56 -7.49 19.54
CA VAL A 340 7.26 -6.46 20.34
C VAL A 340 7.05 -5.07 19.72
N PHE A 341 7.20 -4.97 18.41
CA PHE A 341 6.99 -3.73 17.67
C PHE A 341 5.57 -3.17 17.86
N VAL A 342 4.55 -3.98 17.61
CA VAL A 342 3.14 -3.55 17.70
C VAL A 342 2.79 -3.12 19.13
N GLU A 343 3.18 -3.92 20.12
CA GLU A 343 2.94 -3.61 21.53
C GLU A 343 3.64 -2.32 21.96
N ALA A 344 4.90 -2.15 21.57
CA ALA A 344 5.68 -0.97 21.91
C ALA A 344 5.04 0.31 21.36
N VAL A 345 4.50 0.28 20.13
CA VAL A 345 3.83 1.43 19.56
C VAL A 345 2.65 1.88 20.42
N HIS A 346 1.78 0.96 20.81
CA HIS A 346 0.63 1.32 21.65
C HIS A 346 1.07 1.82 23.04
N ARG A 347 1.94 1.08 23.69
CA ARG A 347 2.39 1.41 25.05
C ARG A 347 3.12 2.74 25.11
N LEU A 348 4.07 2.96 24.21
CA LEU A 348 4.95 4.12 24.23
C LEU A 348 4.30 5.37 23.62
N SER A 349 3.26 5.22 22.83
CA SER A 349 2.59 6.36 22.19
C SER A 349 1.56 7.05 23.09
N ALA A 350 1.02 6.38 24.10
CA ALA A 350 -0.05 6.92 24.95
C ALA A 350 0.25 8.33 25.51
N PRO A 351 1.48 8.63 26.02
CA PRO A 351 1.79 9.99 26.52
C PRO A 351 1.71 11.09 25.45
N TYR A 352 1.82 10.76 24.17
CA TYR A 352 1.74 11.74 23.09
C TYR A 352 0.30 12.14 22.73
N HIS A 353 -0.69 11.49 23.32
CA HIS A 353 -2.11 11.72 23.06
C HIS A 353 -2.90 12.20 24.29
N GLN A 354 -2.19 12.66 25.34
CA GLN A 354 -2.79 13.19 26.58
C GLN A 354 -2.94 14.69 26.54
#